data_e2ca8fa00ea8086b42622f9ac2b3484f
#
_entry.id   e2ca8fa00ea8086b42622f9ac2b3484f
#
_cell.length_a   1.000
_cell.length_b   1.000
_cell.length_c   1.000
_cell.angle_alpha   90.00
_cell.angle_beta   90.00
_cell.angle_gamma   90.00
#
_symmetry.space_group_name_H-M   'P 1'
#
loop_
_entity.id
_entity.type
_entity.pdbx_description
1 polymer ?
#
loop_
_entity_poly.entity_id
_entity_poly.type
_entity_poly.pdbx_seq_one_letter_code
_entity_poly.pdbx_strand_id
1 'polypeptide(L)'
;MTSLSSYALTLRGRDYSPLIVGGMGTNISTAELGLAVEKLGGISHLSDAMLMDVSDRLFGTRFTAAKAKRYAGLRDAADKSAELFDLDAVREATIRYISNVMSKTTGRGLMLINCMEKLTMNSGLDTLKTRLNAALDAGIDGITLSAGLHLSSFRLMSEN
;
A
#
# COMPACT_ATOMS: atom_id res chain seq x y z
N MET A 1 22.63 -12.40 30.96
CA MET A 1 21.32 -12.39 30.27
C MET A 1 21.30 -11.21 29.32
N THR A 2 21.28 -11.44 28.02
CA THR A 2 21.12 -10.38 27.01
C THR A 2 19.69 -9.84 27.13
N SER A 3 19.53 -8.55 27.39
CA SER A 3 18.22 -7.92 27.42
C SER A 3 17.61 -7.91 26.03
N LEU A 4 16.30 -8.15 25.89
CA LEU A 4 15.58 -7.99 24.63
C LEU A 4 15.77 -6.59 24.02
N SER A 5 16.03 -5.59 24.84
CA SER A 5 16.32 -4.21 24.41
C SER A 5 17.67 -4.03 23.71
N SER A 6 18.57 -5.02 23.79
CA SER A 6 19.86 -5.00 23.06
C SER A 6 19.83 -5.72 21.72
N TYR A 7 18.70 -6.35 21.35
CA TYR A 7 18.55 -7.00 20.06
C TYR A 7 18.08 -5.99 19.02
N ALA A 8 18.77 -5.94 17.90
CA ALA A 8 18.42 -5.07 16.77
C ALA A 8 18.35 -5.88 15.47
N LEU A 9 17.51 -5.45 14.56
CA LEU A 9 17.44 -5.95 13.20
C LEU A 9 18.17 -5.00 12.27
N THR A 10 19.28 -5.44 11.70
CA THR A 10 20.08 -4.61 10.79
C THR A 10 19.59 -4.76 9.34
N LEU A 11 19.14 -3.68 8.73
CA LEU A 11 18.77 -3.60 7.32
C LEU A 11 19.48 -2.42 6.66
N ARG A 12 20.15 -2.65 5.55
CA ARG A 12 20.93 -1.64 4.81
C ARG A 12 21.91 -0.85 5.70
N GLY A 13 22.54 -1.53 6.66
CA GLY A 13 23.51 -0.92 7.59
C GLY A 13 22.90 -0.03 8.66
N ARG A 14 21.58 -0.07 8.85
CA ARG A 14 20.87 0.65 9.90
C ARG A 14 20.13 -0.33 10.81
N ASP A 15 20.20 -0.07 12.11
CA ASP A 15 19.57 -0.90 13.13
C ASP A 15 18.15 -0.42 13.44
N TYR A 16 17.23 -1.38 13.53
CA TYR A 16 15.83 -1.18 13.88
C TYR A 16 15.45 -2.04 15.08
N SER A 17 14.44 -1.58 15.81
CA SER A 17 13.80 -2.42 16.83
C SER A 17 13.28 -3.71 16.18
N PRO A 18 13.40 -4.88 16.83
CA PRO A 18 12.92 -6.15 16.29
C PRO A 18 11.39 -6.28 16.37
N LEU A 19 10.70 -5.16 16.21
CA LEU A 19 9.25 -5.05 16.16
C LEU A 19 8.82 -4.90 14.71
N ILE A 20 8.15 -5.92 14.18
CA ILE A 20 7.65 -5.92 12.79
C ILE A 20 6.15 -6.14 12.83
N VAL A 21 5.39 -5.20 12.26
CA VAL A 21 3.96 -5.36 12.02
C VAL A 21 3.74 -5.58 10.54
N GLY A 22 3.26 -6.77 10.19
CA GLY A 22 3.02 -7.17 8.81
C GLY A 22 1.86 -6.43 8.15
N GLY A 23 1.84 -6.41 6.81
CA GLY A 23 0.71 -5.92 6.04
C GLY A 23 -0.49 -6.85 6.19
N MET A 24 -1.59 -6.28 6.68
CA MET A 24 -2.87 -6.94 6.84
C MET A 24 -3.92 -6.25 5.94
N GLY A 25 -5.16 -6.63 6.03
CA GLY A 25 -6.23 -6.07 5.21
C GLY A 25 -6.60 -4.62 5.54
N THR A 26 -7.61 -4.13 4.83
CA THR A 26 -8.21 -2.82 5.01
C THR A 26 -8.64 -2.60 6.46
N ASN A 27 -8.38 -1.41 6.99
CA ASN A 27 -8.69 -1.01 8.37
C ASN A 27 -7.99 -1.82 9.48
N ILE A 28 -7.01 -2.67 9.15
CA ILE A 28 -6.19 -3.38 10.13
C ILE A 28 -4.78 -2.79 10.11
N SER A 29 -4.12 -2.74 8.95
CA SER A 29 -2.86 -2.02 8.76
C SER A 29 -3.14 -0.53 8.53
N THR A 30 -3.57 0.16 9.60
CA THR A 30 -3.91 1.58 9.54
C THR A 30 -2.66 2.46 9.63
N ALA A 31 -2.81 3.72 9.20
CA ALA A 31 -1.75 4.71 9.34
C ALA A 31 -1.32 4.91 10.80
N GLU A 32 -2.28 4.92 11.72
CA GLU A 32 -2.03 5.12 13.15
C GLU A 32 -1.18 3.99 13.72
N LEU A 33 -1.53 2.73 13.41
CA LEU A 33 -0.74 1.56 13.83
C LEU A 33 0.67 1.63 13.25
N GLY A 34 0.77 1.92 11.95
CA GLY A 34 2.06 2.04 11.26
C GLY A 34 2.96 3.10 11.88
N LEU A 35 2.43 4.30 12.11
CA LEU A 35 3.17 5.41 12.71
C LEU A 35 3.58 5.13 14.16
N ALA A 36 2.74 4.42 14.92
CA ALA A 36 3.10 4.02 16.29
C ALA A 36 4.31 3.08 16.33
N VAL A 37 4.36 2.12 15.42
CA VAL A 37 5.48 1.16 15.30
C VAL A 37 6.74 1.87 14.77
N GLU A 38 6.61 2.69 13.75
CA GLU A 38 7.71 3.49 13.17
C GLU A 38 8.36 4.39 14.24
N LYS A 39 7.57 5.05 15.06
CA LYS A 39 8.04 5.91 16.17
C LYS A 39 8.85 5.13 17.21
N LEU A 40 8.60 3.85 17.39
CA LEU A 40 9.36 2.96 18.26
C LEU A 40 10.63 2.39 17.59
N GLY A 41 10.92 2.80 16.37
CA GLY A 41 12.05 2.29 15.59
C GLY A 41 11.81 0.93 14.95
N GLY A 42 10.57 0.47 14.91
CA GLY A 42 10.19 -0.80 14.29
C GLY A 42 9.89 -0.67 12.80
N ILE A 43 9.49 -1.79 12.20
CA ILE A 43 9.11 -1.89 10.78
C ILE A 43 7.62 -2.12 10.70
N SER A 44 6.92 -1.26 9.99
CA SER A 44 5.48 -1.34 9.83
C SER A 44 5.09 -1.40 8.36
N HIS A 45 3.87 -1.89 8.11
CA HIS A 45 3.31 -1.98 6.78
C HIS A 45 1.95 -1.26 6.73
N LEU A 46 1.76 -0.46 5.70
CA LEU A 46 0.45 -0.04 5.25
C LEU A 46 -0.17 -1.13 4.37
N SER A 47 -1.48 -1.10 4.21
CA SER A 47 -2.17 -1.93 3.22
C SER A 47 -2.50 -1.09 1.98
N ASP A 48 -2.27 -1.63 0.79
CA ASP A 48 -2.70 -1.01 -0.46
C ASP A 48 -4.16 -1.34 -0.83
N ALA A 49 -4.81 -2.15 -0.01
CA ALA A 49 -6.18 -2.57 -0.28
C ALA A 49 -7.16 -1.40 -0.12
N MET A 50 -8.00 -1.22 -1.16
CA MET A 50 -9.10 -0.23 -1.17
C MET A 50 -8.66 1.23 -0.94
N LEU A 51 -7.47 1.63 -1.41
CA LEU A 51 -6.96 2.98 -1.17
C LEU A 51 -7.85 4.11 -1.72
N MET A 52 -8.65 3.86 -2.77
CA MET A 52 -9.63 4.84 -3.23
C MET A 52 -10.74 5.08 -2.19
N ASP A 53 -11.25 4.02 -1.56
CA ASP A 53 -12.24 4.15 -0.49
C ASP A 53 -11.64 4.79 0.77
N VAL A 54 -10.41 4.42 1.11
CA VAL A 54 -9.67 5.05 2.22
C VAL A 54 -9.46 6.54 1.94
N SER A 55 -9.09 6.90 0.72
CA SER A 55 -8.90 8.29 0.29
C SER A 55 -10.22 9.08 0.35
N ASP A 56 -11.32 8.48 -0.10
CA ASP A 56 -12.65 9.12 -0.03
C ASP A 56 -13.03 9.46 1.42
N ARG A 57 -12.76 8.55 2.35
CA ARG A 57 -13.07 8.75 3.77
C ARG A 57 -12.15 9.77 4.46
N LEU A 58 -10.85 9.76 4.14
CA LEU A 58 -9.87 10.60 4.81
C LEU A 58 -9.76 12.01 4.22
N PHE A 59 -9.96 12.15 2.92
CA PHE A 59 -9.68 13.38 2.20
C PHE A 59 -10.91 13.98 1.49
N GLY A 60 -12.07 13.33 1.61
CA GLY A 60 -13.30 13.79 0.97
C GLY A 60 -13.28 13.68 -0.55
N THR A 61 -12.42 12.82 -1.12
CA THR A 61 -12.41 12.51 -2.54
C THR A 61 -13.70 11.73 -2.91
N ARG A 62 -13.94 11.48 -4.18
CA ARG A 62 -15.13 10.77 -4.66
C ARG A 62 -14.78 9.67 -5.68
N PHE A 63 -13.64 9.04 -5.55
CA PHE A 63 -13.15 8.03 -6.50
C PHE A 63 -14.10 6.83 -6.61
N THR A 64 -14.55 6.29 -5.47
CA THR A 64 -15.46 5.15 -5.45
C THR A 64 -16.84 5.52 -5.99
N ALA A 65 -17.36 6.70 -5.66
CA ALA A 65 -18.62 7.19 -6.18
C ALA A 65 -18.57 7.44 -7.70
N ALA A 66 -17.46 7.98 -8.21
CA ALA A 66 -17.23 8.18 -9.63
C ALA A 66 -17.19 6.84 -10.39
N LYS A 67 -16.48 5.83 -9.84
CA LYS A 67 -16.46 4.48 -10.39
C LYS A 67 -17.85 3.85 -10.39
N ALA A 68 -18.57 3.92 -9.27
CA ALA A 68 -19.93 3.38 -9.16
C ALA A 68 -20.90 4.03 -10.15
N LYS A 69 -20.80 5.35 -10.36
CA LYS A 69 -21.60 6.07 -11.37
C LYS A 69 -21.26 5.62 -12.79
N ARG A 70 -19.96 5.48 -13.12
CA ARG A 70 -19.51 5.05 -14.45
C ARG A 70 -20.05 3.67 -14.82
N TYR A 71 -20.13 2.76 -13.88
CA TYR A 71 -20.53 1.37 -14.09
C TYR A 71 -21.88 1.00 -13.45
N ALA A 72 -22.78 1.98 -13.29
CA ALA A 72 -24.08 1.77 -12.68
C ALA A 72 -24.91 0.68 -13.39
N GLY A 73 -24.82 0.59 -14.73
CA GLY A 73 -25.49 -0.44 -15.53
C GLY A 73 -24.95 -1.85 -15.36
N LEU A 74 -23.75 -2.01 -14.78
CA LEU A 74 -23.12 -3.32 -14.53
C LEU A 74 -23.30 -3.79 -13.08
N ARG A 75 -24.03 -3.06 -12.25
CA ARG A 75 -24.14 -3.35 -10.82
C ARG A 75 -24.58 -4.79 -10.54
N ASP A 76 -25.61 -5.24 -11.27
CA ASP A 76 -26.23 -6.56 -11.09
C ASP A 76 -25.84 -7.54 -12.22
N ALA A 77 -24.89 -7.17 -13.07
CA ALA A 77 -24.44 -8.02 -14.15
C ALA A 77 -23.58 -9.18 -13.61
N ALA A 78 -23.80 -10.37 -14.16
CA ALA A 78 -22.96 -11.54 -13.87
C ALA A 78 -21.55 -11.37 -14.46
N ASP A 79 -21.44 -10.76 -15.64
CA ASP A 79 -20.16 -10.41 -16.27
C ASP A 79 -19.81 -8.94 -15.98
N LYS A 80 -18.68 -8.73 -15.31
CA LYS A 80 -18.11 -7.42 -14.99
C LYS A 80 -16.77 -7.18 -15.71
N SER A 81 -16.50 -7.89 -16.78
CA SER A 81 -15.24 -7.78 -17.53
C SER A 81 -14.97 -6.38 -18.07
N ALA A 82 -16.03 -5.61 -18.35
CA ALA A 82 -15.93 -4.22 -18.79
C ALA A 82 -15.69 -3.22 -17.64
N GLU A 83 -15.75 -3.66 -16.37
CA GLU A 83 -15.53 -2.78 -15.22
C GLU A 83 -14.03 -2.61 -14.96
N LEU A 84 -13.48 -1.45 -15.32
CA LEU A 84 -12.07 -1.12 -15.16
C LEU A 84 -11.85 -0.12 -14.02
N PHE A 85 -10.67 -0.15 -13.45
CA PHE A 85 -10.22 0.92 -12.57
C PHE A 85 -9.75 2.12 -13.39
N ASP A 86 -10.04 3.31 -12.88
CA ASP A 86 -9.45 4.54 -13.36
C ASP A 86 -8.03 4.61 -12.78
N LEU A 87 -7.02 4.47 -13.63
CA LEU A 87 -5.62 4.39 -13.19
C LEU A 87 -5.14 5.70 -12.58
N ASP A 88 -5.64 6.85 -13.07
CA ASP A 88 -5.30 8.15 -12.50
C ASP A 88 -5.88 8.28 -11.09
N ALA A 89 -7.13 7.84 -10.89
CA ALA A 89 -7.73 7.81 -9.55
C ALA A 89 -7.01 6.85 -8.61
N VAL A 90 -6.58 5.68 -9.08
CA VAL A 90 -5.76 4.74 -8.29
C VAL A 90 -4.44 5.38 -7.89
N ARG A 91 -3.75 6.02 -8.85
CA ARG A 91 -2.49 6.71 -8.60
C ARG A 91 -2.64 7.85 -7.59
N GLU A 92 -3.61 8.72 -7.81
CA GLU A 92 -3.87 9.86 -6.93
C GLU A 92 -4.22 9.41 -5.50
N ALA A 93 -5.12 8.42 -5.35
CA ALA A 93 -5.49 7.89 -4.04
C ALA A 93 -4.28 7.31 -3.30
N THR A 94 -3.42 6.57 -4.01
CA THR A 94 -2.21 5.96 -3.45
C THR A 94 -1.22 7.03 -2.99
N ILE A 95 -0.92 8.01 -3.84
CA ILE A 95 0.01 9.10 -3.50
C ILE A 95 -0.52 9.90 -2.31
N ARG A 96 -1.78 10.32 -2.32
CA ARG A 96 -2.38 11.11 -1.23
C ARG A 96 -2.27 10.39 0.11
N TYR A 97 -2.63 9.11 0.14
CA TYR A 97 -2.59 8.33 1.37
C TYR A 97 -1.17 8.17 1.90
N ILE A 98 -0.25 7.68 1.05
CA ILE A 98 1.13 7.42 1.47
C ILE A 98 1.84 8.71 1.85
N SER A 99 1.77 9.76 1.05
CA SER A 99 2.42 11.05 1.35
C SER A 99 1.90 11.65 2.66
N ASN A 100 0.59 11.52 2.95
CA ASN A 100 0.04 11.95 4.24
C ASN A 100 0.58 11.14 5.42
N VAL A 101 0.88 9.87 5.23
CA VAL A 101 1.50 9.04 6.28
C VAL A 101 2.98 9.37 6.41
N MET A 102 3.72 9.39 5.31
CA MET A 102 5.16 9.66 5.30
C MET A 102 5.52 11.03 5.88
N SER A 103 4.66 12.03 5.68
CA SER A 103 4.85 13.37 6.29
C SER A 103 4.80 13.38 7.82
N LYS A 104 4.35 12.29 8.46
CA LYS A 104 4.21 12.13 9.92
C LYS A 104 5.21 11.16 10.51
N THR A 105 6.03 10.51 9.70
CA THR A 105 7.09 9.60 10.18
C THR A 105 8.18 10.37 10.91
N THR A 106 8.80 9.73 11.88
CA THR A 106 9.92 10.31 12.67
C THR A 106 11.28 9.98 12.08
N GLY A 107 11.34 9.07 11.12
CA GLY A 107 12.57 8.53 10.56
C GLY A 107 13.29 7.55 11.48
N ARG A 108 12.66 7.09 12.57
CA ARG A 108 13.25 6.10 13.48
C ARG A 108 13.10 4.66 12.97
N GLY A 109 11.92 4.34 12.43
CA GLY A 109 11.58 3.05 11.88
C GLY A 109 11.53 3.04 10.36
N LEU A 110 10.87 2.01 9.82
CA LEU A 110 10.53 1.91 8.39
C LEU A 110 9.02 1.82 8.20
N MET A 111 8.54 2.54 7.21
CA MET A 111 7.16 2.47 6.75
C MET A 111 7.14 1.80 5.38
N LEU A 112 6.66 0.57 5.33
CA LEU A 112 6.50 -0.19 4.10
C LEU A 112 5.03 -0.17 3.66
N ILE A 113 4.77 -0.58 2.42
CA ILE A 113 3.42 -0.88 1.97
C ILE A 113 3.34 -2.32 1.47
N ASN A 114 2.29 -3.02 1.87
CA ASN A 114 1.99 -4.37 1.39
C ASN A 114 1.08 -4.26 0.17
N CYS A 115 1.65 -4.53 -1.01
CA CYS A 115 0.94 -4.57 -2.27
C CYS A 115 0.52 -6.00 -2.60
N MET A 116 -0.77 -6.20 -2.79
CA MET A 116 -1.32 -7.48 -3.19
C MET A 116 -1.35 -7.59 -4.71
N GLU A 117 -0.70 -8.63 -5.26
CA GLU A 117 -0.81 -8.97 -6.67
C GLU A 117 -2.12 -9.69 -6.93
N LYS A 118 -3.12 -8.95 -7.41
CA LYS A 118 -4.43 -9.51 -7.72
C LYS A 118 -4.65 -9.49 -9.23
N LEU A 119 -4.09 -10.50 -9.91
CA LEU A 119 -4.16 -10.61 -11.38
C LEU A 119 -5.54 -11.05 -11.90
N THR A 120 -6.43 -11.48 -11.00
CA THR A 120 -7.80 -11.89 -11.36
C THR A 120 -8.77 -10.72 -11.56
N MET A 121 -8.34 -9.50 -11.25
CA MET A 121 -9.12 -8.30 -11.53
C MET A 121 -8.88 -7.81 -12.96
N ASN A 122 -9.86 -7.08 -13.53
CA ASN A 122 -9.71 -6.47 -14.85
C ASN A 122 -8.50 -5.51 -14.85
N SER A 123 -7.64 -5.62 -15.87
CA SER A 123 -6.37 -4.87 -15.96
C SER A 123 -5.49 -4.99 -14.72
N GLY A 124 -5.40 -6.18 -14.16
CA GLY A 124 -4.68 -6.43 -12.91
C GLY A 124 -3.23 -5.97 -12.95
N LEU A 125 -2.52 -6.20 -14.06
CA LEU A 125 -1.12 -5.81 -14.23
C LEU A 125 -0.96 -4.28 -14.28
N ASP A 126 -1.79 -3.57 -15.02
CA ASP A 126 -1.73 -2.10 -15.12
C ASP A 126 -2.05 -1.45 -13.77
N THR A 127 -3.05 -1.99 -13.08
CA THR A 127 -3.43 -1.54 -11.75
C THR A 127 -2.29 -1.78 -10.74
N LEU A 128 -1.62 -2.93 -10.80
CA LEU A 128 -0.47 -3.23 -9.96
C LEU A 128 0.69 -2.27 -10.25
N LYS A 129 1.07 -2.11 -11.53
CA LYS A 129 2.12 -1.19 -11.96
C LYS A 129 1.84 0.24 -11.47
N THR A 130 0.61 0.70 -11.61
CA THR A 130 0.19 2.03 -11.14
C THR A 130 0.37 2.18 -9.64
N ARG A 131 -0.03 1.19 -8.84
CA ARG A 131 0.12 1.22 -7.38
C ARG A 131 1.57 1.18 -6.93
N LEU A 132 2.41 0.35 -7.56
CA LEU A 132 3.84 0.25 -7.26
C LEU A 132 4.54 1.59 -7.52
N ASN A 133 4.36 2.14 -8.72
CA ASN A 133 4.97 3.43 -9.09
C ASN A 133 4.47 4.56 -8.19
N ALA A 134 3.16 4.63 -7.93
CA ALA A 134 2.59 5.63 -7.05
C ALA A 134 3.14 5.55 -5.61
N ALA A 135 3.38 4.35 -5.10
CA ALA A 135 3.97 4.16 -3.78
C ALA A 135 5.42 4.66 -3.72
N LEU A 136 6.22 4.38 -4.75
CA LEU A 136 7.59 4.87 -4.87
C LEU A 136 7.62 6.40 -5.00
N ASP A 137 6.79 6.96 -5.87
CA ASP A 137 6.66 8.42 -6.05
C ASP A 137 6.24 9.15 -4.77
N ALA A 138 5.45 8.49 -3.93
CA ALA A 138 5.02 9.02 -2.63
C ALA A 138 6.08 8.90 -1.52
N GLY A 139 7.24 8.31 -1.81
CA GLY A 139 8.38 8.22 -0.90
C GLY A 139 8.26 7.15 0.18
N ILE A 140 7.55 6.05 -0.09
CA ILE A 140 7.51 4.89 0.83
C ILE A 140 8.91 4.29 0.99
N ASP A 141 9.25 3.81 2.19
CA ASP A 141 10.57 3.24 2.46
C ASP A 141 10.80 1.88 1.78
N GLY A 142 9.73 1.17 1.44
CA GLY A 142 9.82 -0.10 0.73
C GLY A 142 8.46 -0.73 0.47
N ILE A 143 8.47 -1.81 -0.31
CA ILE A 143 7.28 -2.52 -0.76
C ILE A 143 7.41 -3.99 -0.39
N THR A 144 6.36 -4.56 0.17
CA THR A 144 6.18 -6.00 0.36
C THR A 144 5.12 -6.49 -0.63
N LEU A 145 5.44 -7.52 -1.39
CA LEU A 145 4.51 -8.16 -2.31
C LEU A 145 3.87 -9.37 -1.65
N SER A 146 2.57 -9.51 -1.80
CA SER A 146 1.80 -10.63 -1.25
C SER A 146 0.81 -11.21 -2.25
N ALA A 147 0.26 -12.38 -1.93
CA ALA A 147 -0.74 -13.10 -2.72
C ALA A 147 -0.26 -13.68 -4.05
N GLY A 148 0.95 -14.26 -4.11
CA GLY A 148 1.41 -15.01 -5.28
C GLY A 148 2.92 -15.15 -5.39
N LEU A 149 3.37 -15.72 -6.49
CA LEU A 149 4.78 -15.76 -6.89
C LEU A 149 5.05 -14.56 -7.82
N HIS A 150 5.74 -13.57 -7.30
CA HIS A 150 5.81 -12.21 -7.87
C HIS A 150 6.95 -12.01 -8.88
N LEU A 151 7.26 -12.98 -9.73
CA LEU A 151 8.35 -12.85 -10.72
C LEU A 151 8.13 -11.70 -11.71
N SER A 152 6.88 -11.50 -12.15
CA SER A 152 6.51 -10.38 -13.01
C SER A 152 6.63 -9.02 -12.30
N SER A 153 6.27 -8.96 -11.03
CA SER A 153 6.38 -7.73 -10.22
C SER A 153 7.83 -7.34 -9.98
N PHE A 154 8.72 -8.28 -9.71
CA PHE A 154 10.15 -8.02 -9.59
C PHE A 154 10.75 -7.48 -10.90
N ARG A 155 10.33 -8.03 -12.04
CA ARG A 155 10.74 -7.53 -13.35
C ARG A 155 10.29 -6.08 -13.56
N LEU A 156 9.02 -5.77 -13.27
CA LEU A 156 8.49 -4.41 -13.37
C LEU A 156 9.26 -3.40 -12.48
N MET A 157 9.66 -3.82 -11.28
CA MET A 157 10.44 -2.96 -10.38
C MET A 157 11.88 -2.76 -10.83
N SER A 158 12.47 -3.71 -11.55
CA SER A 158 13.84 -3.60 -12.07
C SER A 158 13.94 -2.76 -13.34
N GLU A 159 12.82 -2.51 -14.03
CA GLU A 159 12.75 -1.73 -15.27
C GLU A 159 12.45 -0.21 -15.01
N ASN A 160 12.19 0.17 -13.76
CA ASN A 160 11.94 1.56 -13.32
C ASN A 160 12.91 1.98 -12.23
#